data_1667aa04f7b0791f8dc6b0bbf15c0e21
#
_entry.id   1667aa04f7b0791f8dc6b0bbf15c0e21
#
_cell.length_a   1.000
_cell.length_b   1.000
_cell.length_c   1.000
_cell.angle_alpha   90.00
_cell.angle_beta   90.00
_cell.angle_gamma   90.00
#
_symmetry.space_group_name_H-M   'P 1'
#
loop_
_entity.id
_entity.type
_entity.pdbx_description
1 polymer ?
#
loop_
_entity_poly.entity_id
_entity_poly.type
_entity_poly.pdbx_seq_one_letter_code
_entity_poly.pdbx_strand_id
1 'polypeptide(L)'
;DAKILQGRMAEYAHLPTPTDGLIMALGWTGEGAALRPVLDKLEMLDAGVTLSHHRAVALALERIADPSAAPPLARLLEEPGMRGHVMPELEPLHDKPAELRRRTGPLREITLARALYRCGDHEGLGETILREYRDDVRGLFARHADAVLEVARD
;
A
#
# COMPACT_ATOMS: atom_id res chain seq x y z
N ASP A 1 13.15 -31.37 -0.39
CA ASP A 1 13.46 -30.68 0.86
C ASP A 1 12.46 -29.57 1.13
N ALA A 2 11.45 -29.86 1.98
CA ALA A 2 10.30 -28.96 2.22
C ALA A 2 10.71 -27.57 2.76
N LYS A 3 11.80 -27.49 3.51
CA LYS A 3 12.35 -26.21 4.03
C LYS A 3 12.91 -25.30 2.94
N ILE A 4 13.51 -25.89 1.90
CA ILE A 4 14.04 -25.12 0.75
C ILE A 4 12.88 -24.60 -0.09
N LEU A 5 11.82 -25.39 -0.26
CA LEU A 5 10.61 -24.97 -0.95
C LEU A 5 9.84 -23.88 -0.20
N GLN A 6 9.71 -23.97 1.14
CA GLN A 6 9.11 -22.92 1.96
C GLN A 6 9.91 -21.61 1.93
N GLY A 7 11.25 -21.68 1.98
CA GLY A 7 12.11 -20.51 1.85
C GLY A 7 11.95 -19.83 0.48
N ARG A 8 11.90 -20.62 -0.61
CA ARG A 8 11.64 -20.09 -1.96
C ARG A 8 10.23 -19.53 -2.13
N MET A 9 9.22 -20.17 -1.58
CA MET A 9 7.85 -19.65 -1.63
C MET A 9 7.72 -18.31 -0.92
N ALA A 10 8.41 -18.10 0.22
CA ALA A 10 8.47 -16.82 0.90
C ALA A 10 9.19 -15.74 0.07
N GLU A 11 10.22 -16.12 -0.68
CA GLU A 11 10.95 -15.23 -1.59
C GLU A 11 10.09 -14.81 -2.80
N TYR A 12 9.23 -15.69 -3.30
CA TYR A 12 8.30 -15.42 -4.41
C TYR A 12 6.96 -14.82 -3.95
N ALA A 13 6.65 -14.79 -2.66
CA ALA A 13 5.41 -14.24 -2.12
C ALA A 13 5.19 -12.74 -2.44
N HIS A 14 6.22 -12.05 -2.92
CA HIS A 14 6.14 -10.65 -3.33
C HIS A 14 5.99 -10.45 -4.84
N LEU A 15 6.07 -11.51 -5.63
CA LEU A 15 5.88 -11.40 -7.07
C LEU A 15 4.40 -11.23 -7.40
N PRO A 16 4.07 -10.37 -8.37
CA PRO A 16 2.71 -10.23 -8.86
C PRO A 16 2.16 -11.55 -9.39
N THR A 17 0.95 -11.89 -8.98
CA THR A 17 0.22 -13.02 -9.56
C THR A 17 -0.40 -12.61 -10.90
N PRO A 18 -0.87 -13.57 -11.74
CA PRO A 18 -1.64 -13.22 -12.93
C PRO A 18 -2.86 -12.35 -12.64
N THR A 19 -3.53 -12.57 -11.50
CA THR A 19 -4.66 -11.72 -11.05
C THR A 19 -4.20 -10.30 -10.76
N ASP A 20 -3.05 -10.11 -10.12
CA ASP A 20 -2.49 -8.79 -9.88
C ASP A 20 -2.20 -8.06 -11.19
N GLY A 21 -1.67 -8.79 -12.18
CA GLY A 21 -1.43 -8.27 -13.53
C GLY A 21 -2.72 -7.78 -14.20
N LEU A 22 -3.82 -8.54 -14.08
CA LEU A 22 -5.12 -8.14 -14.61
C LEU A 22 -5.69 -6.90 -13.89
N ILE A 23 -5.59 -6.84 -12.57
CA ILE A 23 -6.03 -5.68 -11.77
C ILE A 23 -5.25 -4.42 -12.18
N MET A 24 -3.93 -4.52 -12.32
CA MET A 24 -3.12 -3.41 -12.78
C MET A 24 -3.49 -2.98 -14.21
N ALA A 25 -3.74 -3.95 -15.12
CA ALA A 25 -4.15 -3.66 -16.48
C ALA A 25 -5.50 -2.92 -16.51
N LEU A 26 -6.47 -3.30 -15.70
CA LEU A 26 -7.73 -2.57 -15.54
C LEU A 26 -7.49 -1.12 -15.12
N GLY A 27 -6.63 -0.89 -14.13
CA GLY A 27 -6.25 0.48 -13.73
C GLY A 27 -5.62 1.29 -14.86
N TRP A 28 -4.84 0.65 -15.75
CA TRP A 28 -4.20 1.32 -16.87
C TRP A 28 -5.19 1.80 -17.94
N THR A 29 -6.39 1.22 -18.01
CA THR A 29 -7.42 1.72 -18.93
C THR A 29 -7.92 3.10 -18.54
N GLY A 30 -7.89 3.45 -17.27
CA GLY A 30 -8.46 4.69 -16.72
C GLY A 30 -9.98 4.78 -16.85
N GLU A 31 -10.64 3.70 -17.26
CA GLU A 31 -12.08 3.70 -17.47
C GLU A 31 -12.86 3.43 -16.19
N GLY A 32 -13.92 4.18 -15.96
CA GLY A 32 -14.80 4.00 -14.80
C GLY A 32 -15.41 2.59 -14.71
N ALA A 33 -15.60 1.90 -15.84
CA ALA A 33 -16.07 0.51 -15.86
C ALA A 33 -15.09 -0.47 -15.18
N ALA A 34 -13.80 -0.12 -15.10
CA ALA A 34 -12.79 -0.92 -14.41
C ALA A 34 -12.86 -0.81 -12.88
N LEU A 35 -13.55 0.21 -12.36
CA LEU A 35 -13.59 0.50 -10.93
C LEU A 35 -14.22 -0.65 -10.13
N ARG A 36 -15.37 -1.15 -10.55
CA ARG A 36 -16.12 -2.16 -9.77
C ARG A 36 -15.32 -3.44 -9.52
N PRO A 37 -14.68 -4.08 -10.52
CA PRO A 37 -13.84 -5.25 -10.28
C PRO A 37 -12.66 -4.99 -9.34
N VAL A 38 -12.09 -3.77 -9.36
CA VAL A 38 -10.99 -3.39 -8.48
C VAL A 38 -11.48 -3.20 -7.04
N LEU A 39 -12.66 -2.59 -6.84
CA LEU A 39 -13.28 -2.47 -5.52
C LEU A 39 -13.69 -3.84 -4.94
N ASP A 40 -14.24 -4.74 -5.75
CA ASP A 40 -14.54 -6.11 -5.33
C ASP A 40 -13.29 -6.83 -4.81
N LYS A 41 -12.13 -6.59 -5.46
CA LYS A 41 -10.86 -7.12 -4.98
C LYS A 41 -10.38 -6.43 -3.71
N LEU A 42 -10.58 -5.11 -3.57
CA LEU A 42 -10.24 -4.35 -2.37
C LEU A 42 -10.95 -4.90 -1.12
N GLU A 43 -12.23 -5.24 -1.24
CA GLU A 43 -13.05 -5.80 -0.15
C GLU A 43 -12.54 -7.17 0.36
N MET A 44 -11.68 -7.84 -0.41
CA MET A 44 -11.08 -9.13 -0.05
C MET A 44 -9.71 -8.98 0.65
N LEU A 45 -9.20 -7.77 0.80
CA LEU A 45 -7.87 -7.52 1.37
C LEU A 45 -7.96 -7.30 2.88
N ASP A 46 -6.95 -7.82 3.58
CA ASP A 46 -6.69 -7.60 5.00
C ASP A 46 -5.19 -7.63 5.27
N ALA A 47 -4.77 -7.49 6.52
CA ALA A 47 -3.36 -7.48 6.91
C ALA A 47 -2.64 -8.82 6.65
N GLY A 48 -3.35 -9.92 6.51
CA GLY A 48 -2.81 -11.26 6.26
C GLY A 48 -2.55 -11.55 4.78
N VAL A 49 -3.16 -10.76 3.88
CA VAL A 49 -3.00 -10.93 2.43
C VAL A 49 -1.61 -10.45 1.97
N THR A 50 -1.07 -11.09 0.94
CA THR A 50 0.26 -10.73 0.40
C THR A 50 0.31 -9.30 -0.14
N LEU A 51 1.46 -8.64 0.00
CA LEU A 51 1.68 -7.25 -0.43
C LEU A 51 1.38 -7.04 -1.92
N SER A 52 1.61 -8.04 -2.78
CA SER A 52 1.39 -7.89 -4.22
C SER A 52 -0.05 -7.53 -4.58
N HIS A 53 -1.03 -8.11 -3.87
CA HIS A 53 -2.44 -7.79 -4.07
C HIS A 53 -2.79 -6.36 -3.64
N HIS A 54 -2.30 -5.93 -2.47
CA HIS A 54 -2.47 -4.55 -2.02
C HIS A 54 -1.89 -3.55 -3.02
N ARG A 55 -0.67 -3.82 -3.52
CA ARG A 55 -0.03 -2.96 -4.53
C ARG A 55 -0.79 -2.91 -5.83
N ALA A 56 -1.27 -4.05 -6.33
CA ALA A 56 -2.03 -4.09 -7.58
C ALA A 56 -3.31 -3.26 -7.49
N VAL A 57 -4.08 -3.45 -6.42
CA VAL A 57 -5.32 -2.70 -6.17
C VAL A 57 -5.04 -1.21 -5.97
N ALA A 58 -4.06 -0.87 -5.14
CA ALA A 58 -3.72 0.53 -4.89
C ALA A 58 -3.27 1.25 -6.17
N LEU A 59 -2.40 0.64 -6.98
CA LEU A 59 -1.96 1.22 -8.26
C LEU A 59 -3.10 1.38 -9.26
N ALA A 60 -4.04 0.42 -9.30
CA ALA A 60 -5.21 0.53 -10.17
C ALA A 60 -6.11 1.69 -9.73
N LEU A 61 -6.43 1.79 -8.43
CA LEU A 61 -7.26 2.87 -7.89
C LEU A 61 -6.60 4.24 -8.01
N GLU A 62 -5.28 4.35 -7.78
CA GLU A 62 -4.52 5.59 -7.98
C GLU A 62 -4.63 6.10 -9.42
N ARG A 63 -4.73 5.22 -10.41
CA ARG A 63 -4.86 5.58 -11.82
C ARG A 63 -6.29 5.91 -12.23
N ILE A 64 -7.26 5.16 -11.72
CA ILE A 64 -8.68 5.44 -11.96
C ILE A 64 -9.06 6.75 -11.27
N ALA A 65 -8.51 7.00 -10.07
CA ALA A 65 -8.68 8.21 -9.26
C ALA A 65 -10.16 8.57 -9.01
N ASP A 66 -11.02 7.56 -8.83
CA ASP A 66 -12.45 7.77 -8.59
C ASP A 66 -12.71 8.00 -7.09
N PRO A 67 -13.39 9.10 -6.72
CA PRO A 67 -13.66 9.42 -5.31
C PRO A 67 -14.47 8.35 -4.55
N SER A 68 -15.25 7.54 -5.23
CA SER A 68 -16.01 6.45 -4.58
C SER A 68 -15.12 5.35 -3.99
N ALA A 69 -13.84 5.30 -4.39
CA ALA A 69 -12.86 4.39 -3.81
C ALA A 69 -12.30 4.87 -2.45
N ALA A 70 -12.45 6.16 -2.12
CA ALA A 70 -11.86 6.71 -0.90
C ALA A 70 -12.43 6.10 0.39
N PRO A 71 -13.76 5.97 0.60
CA PRO A 71 -14.27 5.35 1.81
C PRO A 71 -13.85 3.88 2.02
N PRO A 72 -13.90 2.98 1.02
CA PRO A 72 -13.44 1.61 1.20
C PRO A 72 -11.92 1.51 1.42
N LEU A 73 -11.10 2.38 0.81
CA LEU A 73 -9.66 2.45 1.09
C LEU A 73 -9.38 2.88 2.53
N ALA A 74 -10.11 3.88 3.01
CA ALA A 74 -9.98 4.35 4.39
C ALA A 74 -10.33 3.23 5.38
N ARG A 75 -11.45 2.53 5.18
CA ARG A 75 -11.83 1.39 6.03
C ARG A 75 -10.75 0.31 6.08
N LEU A 76 -10.17 -0.05 4.92
CA LEU A 76 -9.07 -1.03 4.89
C LEU A 76 -7.86 -0.54 5.68
N LEU A 77 -7.48 0.73 5.55
CA LEU A 77 -6.35 1.31 6.29
C LEU A 77 -6.59 1.36 7.81
N GLU A 78 -7.84 1.40 8.26
CA GLU A 78 -8.21 1.39 9.68
C GLU A 78 -8.27 -0.02 10.28
N GLU A 79 -8.17 -1.07 9.49
CA GLU A 79 -8.14 -2.44 9.99
C GLU A 79 -6.87 -2.72 10.82
N PRO A 80 -6.96 -3.63 11.80
CA PRO A 80 -5.82 -4.01 12.62
C PRO A 80 -4.61 -4.47 11.78
N GLY A 81 -3.43 -3.89 12.06
CA GLY A 81 -2.18 -4.24 11.37
C GLY A 81 -1.97 -3.60 10.01
N MET A 82 -2.88 -2.71 9.56
CA MET A 82 -2.73 -1.97 8.30
C MET A 82 -1.98 -0.65 8.47
N ARG A 83 -2.03 -0.04 9.66
CA ARG A 83 -1.39 1.25 9.99
C ARG A 83 -0.34 1.13 11.08
N GLY A 84 0.43 2.23 11.26
CA GLY A 84 1.38 2.40 12.36
C GLY A 84 2.75 1.80 12.06
N HIS A 85 3.14 1.76 10.80
CA HIS A 85 4.45 1.23 10.38
C HIS A 85 5.50 2.31 10.15
N VAL A 86 5.19 3.57 10.41
CA VAL A 86 6.15 4.69 10.39
C VAL A 86 7.20 4.50 11.48
N MET A 87 8.43 4.81 11.16
CA MET A 87 9.56 4.75 12.09
C MET A 87 10.18 6.16 12.23
N PRO A 88 9.73 6.96 13.22
CA PRO A 88 10.24 8.32 13.41
C PRO A 88 11.62 8.35 14.07
N GLU A 89 12.02 7.29 14.76
CA GLU A 89 13.31 7.18 15.44
C GLU A 89 13.95 5.81 15.15
N LEU A 90 15.29 5.77 15.15
CA LEU A 90 16.01 4.50 15.12
C LEU A 90 15.90 3.86 16.50
N GLU A 91 15.05 2.85 16.63
CA GLU A 91 15.09 2.00 17.82
C GLU A 91 16.47 1.35 17.98
N PRO A 92 16.99 1.21 19.21
CA PRO A 92 18.26 0.50 19.44
C PRO A 92 18.18 -0.90 18.82
N LEU A 93 19.10 -1.18 17.88
CA LEU A 93 19.13 -2.37 17.04
C LEU A 93 19.32 -3.71 17.80
N HIS A 94 19.38 -3.66 19.14
CA HIS A 94 19.83 -4.79 19.95
C HIS A 94 18.86 -5.97 19.97
N ASP A 95 17.55 -5.74 19.75
CA ASP A 95 16.55 -6.80 19.92
C ASP A 95 15.67 -7.13 18.72
N LYS A 96 15.71 -6.33 17.62
CA LYS A 96 14.78 -6.54 16.49
C LYS A 96 15.36 -6.39 15.07
N PRO A 97 16.44 -7.10 14.70
CA PRO A 97 17.00 -7.01 13.34
C PRO A 97 16.01 -7.43 12.25
N ALA A 98 15.05 -8.29 12.60
CA ALA A 98 14.08 -8.83 11.66
C ALA A 98 12.96 -7.81 11.33
N GLU A 99 12.55 -6.98 12.28
CA GLU A 99 11.47 -6.00 12.06
C GLU A 99 11.94 -4.80 11.22
N LEU A 100 13.18 -4.36 11.40
CA LEU A 100 13.80 -3.34 10.55
C LEU A 100 13.87 -3.77 9.07
N ARG A 101 13.95 -5.08 8.81
CA ARG A 101 13.92 -5.67 7.45
C ARG A 101 12.52 -5.84 6.91
N ARG A 102 11.49 -5.77 7.73
CA ARG A 102 10.10 -5.91 7.30
C ARG A 102 9.64 -4.65 6.58
N ARG A 103 9.79 -4.66 5.26
CA ARG A 103 9.30 -3.59 4.39
C ARG A 103 7.83 -3.73 4.01
N THR A 104 7.21 -4.88 4.29
CA THR A 104 5.87 -5.21 3.83
C THR A 104 4.80 -4.30 4.44
N GLY A 105 4.82 -4.10 5.74
CA GLY A 105 3.87 -3.22 6.43
C GLY A 105 3.91 -1.79 5.92
N PRO A 106 5.08 -1.10 6.00
CA PRO A 106 5.20 0.28 5.51
C PRO A 106 4.91 0.43 4.01
N LEU A 107 5.34 -0.51 3.16
CA LEU A 107 5.04 -0.46 1.73
C LEU A 107 3.55 -0.60 1.45
N ARG A 108 2.84 -1.46 2.20
CA ARG A 108 1.40 -1.62 2.09
C ARG A 108 0.70 -0.33 2.52
N GLU A 109 1.00 0.17 3.70
CA GLU A 109 0.38 1.37 4.26
C GLU A 109 0.57 2.58 3.34
N ILE A 110 1.80 2.89 2.94
CA ILE A 110 2.08 4.06 2.10
C ILE A 110 1.47 3.94 0.70
N THR A 111 1.42 2.74 0.12
CA THR A 111 0.85 2.55 -1.21
C THR A 111 -0.68 2.74 -1.20
N LEU A 112 -1.36 2.24 -0.17
CA LEU A 112 -2.79 2.45 0.02
C LEU A 112 -3.12 3.90 0.37
N ALA A 113 -2.31 4.55 1.21
CA ALA A 113 -2.48 5.97 1.53
C ALA A 113 -2.34 6.88 0.30
N ARG A 114 -1.42 6.56 -0.61
CA ARG A 114 -1.28 7.24 -1.90
C ARG A 114 -2.54 7.11 -2.75
N ALA A 115 -3.05 5.89 -2.87
CA ALA A 115 -4.29 5.64 -3.61
C ALA A 115 -5.46 6.41 -3.00
N LEU A 116 -5.60 6.38 -1.67
CA LEU A 116 -6.62 7.12 -0.94
C LEU A 116 -6.53 8.62 -1.23
N TYR A 117 -5.35 9.20 -1.12
CA TYR A 117 -5.09 10.61 -1.37
C TYR A 117 -5.44 11.01 -2.82
N ARG A 118 -5.09 10.16 -3.80
CA ARG A 118 -5.38 10.38 -5.22
C ARG A 118 -6.86 10.22 -5.55
N CYS A 119 -7.60 9.41 -4.82
CA CYS A 119 -9.06 9.27 -4.94
C CYS A 119 -9.84 10.37 -4.22
N GLY A 120 -9.20 11.47 -3.82
CA GLY A 120 -9.84 12.61 -3.18
C GLY A 120 -9.82 12.57 -1.65
N ASP A 121 -9.10 11.59 -1.11
CA ASP A 121 -8.93 11.36 0.32
C ASP A 121 -10.25 11.03 1.07
N HIS A 122 -10.18 10.73 2.34
CA HIS A 122 -11.32 10.52 3.23
C HIS A 122 -10.96 11.06 4.60
N GLU A 123 -11.62 12.11 5.01
CA GLU A 123 -11.38 12.81 6.29
C GLU A 123 -9.91 13.20 6.52
N GLY A 124 -9.13 13.38 5.44
CA GLY A 124 -7.71 13.71 5.52
C GLY A 124 -6.80 12.56 5.95
N LEU A 125 -7.30 11.31 5.96
CA LEU A 125 -6.56 10.15 6.42
C LEU A 125 -5.34 9.85 5.55
N GLY A 126 -5.50 9.91 4.22
CA GLY A 126 -4.42 9.67 3.26
C GLY A 126 -3.29 10.69 3.41
N GLU A 127 -3.65 11.97 3.49
CA GLU A 127 -2.70 13.06 3.72
C GLU A 127 -1.99 12.91 5.07
N THR A 128 -2.71 12.56 6.12
CA THR A 128 -2.15 12.35 7.46
C THR A 128 -1.09 11.26 7.45
N ILE A 129 -1.39 10.10 6.89
CA ILE A 129 -0.43 8.99 6.78
C ILE A 129 0.80 9.41 5.96
N LEU A 130 0.60 10.07 4.82
CA LEU A 130 1.72 10.52 3.99
C LEU A 130 2.60 11.53 4.73
N ARG A 131 2.02 12.44 5.52
CA ARG A 131 2.79 13.38 6.35
C ARG A 131 3.58 12.68 7.46
N GLU A 132 3.00 11.66 8.11
CA GLU A 132 3.70 10.84 9.09
C GLU A 132 4.93 10.16 8.47
N TYR A 133 4.81 9.66 7.23
CA TYR A 133 5.93 9.02 6.51
C TYR A 133 7.04 9.98 6.08
N ARG A 134 6.83 11.29 6.04
CA ARG A 134 7.91 12.27 5.79
C ARG A 134 8.99 12.24 6.87
N ASP A 135 8.61 11.89 8.09
CA ASP A 135 9.51 11.78 9.24
C ASP A 135 10.10 10.37 9.40
N ASP A 136 9.87 9.47 8.45
CA ASP A 136 10.39 8.10 8.51
C ASP A 136 11.90 8.07 8.28
N VAL A 137 12.64 7.61 9.29
CA VAL A 137 14.11 7.60 9.26
C VAL A 137 14.72 6.69 8.19
N ARG A 138 13.93 5.81 7.60
CA ARG A 138 14.38 4.91 6.52
C ARG A 138 14.51 5.61 5.17
N GLY A 139 14.24 6.89 5.06
CA GLY A 139 14.48 7.76 3.92
C GLY A 139 13.76 7.38 2.60
N LEU A 140 13.64 6.09 2.30
CA LEU A 140 12.91 5.61 1.12
C LEU A 140 11.44 5.97 1.20
N PHE A 141 10.82 5.77 2.35
CA PHE A 141 9.40 6.05 2.55
C PHE A 141 9.13 7.55 2.61
N ALA A 142 10.02 8.32 3.23
CA ALA A 142 9.94 9.78 3.25
C ALA A 142 9.91 10.35 1.81
N ARG A 143 10.81 9.91 0.95
CA ARG A 143 10.83 10.33 -0.46
C ARG A 143 9.56 9.92 -1.23
N HIS A 144 8.99 8.76 -0.92
CA HIS A 144 7.71 8.34 -1.51
C HIS A 144 6.56 9.25 -1.10
N ALA A 145 6.50 9.64 0.16
CA ALA A 145 5.48 10.54 0.68
C ALA A 145 5.62 11.95 0.09
N ASP A 146 6.83 12.50 0.08
CA ASP A 146 7.11 13.82 -0.51
C ASP A 146 6.69 13.90 -1.98
N ALA A 147 7.07 12.91 -2.79
CA ALA A 147 6.73 12.89 -4.21
C ALA A 147 5.22 12.93 -4.49
N VAL A 148 4.40 12.38 -3.60
CA VAL A 148 2.94 12.41 -3.75
C VAL A 148 2.36 13.75 -3.31
N LEU A 149 2.84 14.29 -2.19
CA LEU A 149 2.34 15.54 -1.61
C LEU A 149 2.77 16.77 -2.43
N GLU A 150 3.92 16.71 -3.11
CA GLU A 150 4.40 17.81 -3.97
C GLU A 150 3.60 17.93 -5.27
N VAL A 151 3.27 16.81 -5.92
CA VAL A 151 2.49 16.81 -7.19
C VAL A 151 1.06 17.34 -7.01
N ALA A 152 0.53 17.33 -5.81
CA ALA A 152 -0.81 17.85 -5.54
C ALA A 152 -0.86 19.38 -5.34
N ARG A 153 0.28 20.07 -5.38
CA ARG A 153 0.37 21.53 -5.21
C ARG A 153 0.40 22.31 -6.53
N ASP A 154 0.55 21.62 -7.66
CA ASP A 154 0.52 22.18 -9.01
C ASP A 154 -0.86 21.97 -9.67
#